data_0bc3986c54c81c009790a888ef4bc7db
#
_entry.id   0bc3986c54c81c009790a888ef4bc7db
#
_cell.length_a   1.000
_cell.length_b   1.000
_cell.length_c   1.000
_cell.angle_alpha   90.00
_cell.angle_beta   90.00
_cell.angle_gamma   90.00
#
_symmetry.space_group_name_H-M   'P 1'
#
loop_
_entity.id
_entity.type
_entity.pdbx_description
1 polymer ?
#
loop_
_entity_poly.entity_id
_entity_poly.type
_entity_poly.pdbx_seq_one_letter_code
_entity_poly.pdbx_strand_id
1 'polypeptide(L)'
;MQEGKMNLRSRGLLSGVVLTLLSVSLALAHIRIYPTDSAYGTREKYTMRVPNEKQVATVRIEGEFPAGLKVYDFEFKPGFKLDFKKDDKGNIVGAVWTGKIAPYEFVEFGMLGINPKEGGPLVWKFVQFYEDGSKEEFTGPVGSRLPSPVTTLKTNEP
;
A
#
# COMPACT_ATOMS: atom_id res chain seq x y z
N MET A 1 -27.74 53.99 -60.50
CA MET A 1 -26.60 53.35 -61.17
C MET A 1 -25.42 53.30 -60.15
N GLN A 2 -24.99 52.20 -59.81
CA GLN A 2 -23.81 51.64 -59.15
C GLN A 2 -24.12 50.84 -57.91
N GLU A 3 -23.91 49.58 -58.15
CA GLU A 3 -23.99 48.49 -57.12
C GLU A 3 -22.84 48.56 -56.17
N GLY A 4 -23.13 48.60 -54.88
CA GLY A 4 -22.17 48.40 -53.80
C GLY A 4 -22.17 46.94 -53.37
N LYS A 5 -21.14 46.20 -53.76
CA LYS A 5 -20.91 44.79 -53.32
C LYS A 5 -20.62 44.75 -51.85
N MET A 6 -21.48 44.09 -51.08
CA MET A 6 -21.33 43.84 -49.71
C MET A 6 -20.55 42.52 -49.51
N ASN A 7 -19.27 42.61 -49.15
CA ASN A 7 -18.42 41.48 -48.84
C ASN A 7 -18.72 40.95 -47.40
N LEU A 8 -19.46 39.89 -47.38
CA LEU A 8 -19.70 39.15 -46.12
C LEU A 8 -18.46 38.31 -45.79
N ARG A 9 -17.58 38.84 -44.96
CA ARG A 9 -16.49 38.05 -44.39
C ARG A 9 -17.05 37.24 -43.20
N SER A 10 -17.32 36.00 -43.46
CA SER A 10 -17.63 35.01 -42.43
C SER A 10 -16.42 34.81 -41.51
N ARG A 11 -16.51 35.37 -40.32
CA ARG A 11 -15.59 35.04 -39.22
C ARG A 11 -16.05 33.72 -38.61
N GLY A 12 -15.43 32.62 -39.03
CA GLY A 12 -15.57 31.33 -38.36
C GLY A 12 -14.97 31.42 -36.96
N LEU A 13 -15.83 31.38 -35.93
CA LEU A 13 -15.40 31.09 -34.57
C LEU A 13 -15.04 29.61 -34.51
N LEU A 14 -13.76 29.30 -34.52
CA LEU A 14 -13.27 28.01 -34.06
C LEU A 14 -13.41 27.99 -32.53
N SER A 15 -14.51 27.42 -32.05
CA SER A 15 -14.63 27.02 -30.63
C SER A 15 -13.75 25.82 -30.42
N GLY A 16 -12.51 26.08 -29.96
CA GLY A 16 -11.62 25.06 -29.44
C GLY A 16 -12.17 24.51 -28.11
N VAL A 17 -12.82 23.37 -28.14
CA VAL A 17 -13.14 22.60 -26.95
C VAL A 17 -11.84 22.03 -26.45
N VAL A 18 -11.23 22.69 -25.47
CA VAL A 18 -10.12 22.13 -24.70
C VAL A 18 -10.71 21.06 -23.78
N LEU A 19 -10.66 19.80 -24.24
CA LEU A 19 -10.98 18.64 -23.43
C LEU A 19 -9.84 18.45 -22.44
N THR A 20 -9.95 19.08 -21.27
CA THR A 20 -9.04 18.84 -20.15
C THR A 20 -9.31 17.44 -19.65
N LEU A 21 -8.50 16.48 -20.08
CA LEU A 21 -8.41 15.15 -19.49
C LEU A 21 -7.95 15.34 -18.06
N LEU A 22 -8.89 15.38 -17.11
CA LEU A 22 -8.59 15.18 -15.70
C LEU A 22 -8.04 13.74 -15.58
N SER A 23 -6.73 13.62 -15.59
CA SER A 23 -6.06 12.40 -15.15
C SER A 23 -6.34 12.27 -13.65
N VAL A 24 -7.42 11.59 -13.30
CA VAL A 24 -7.64 11.11 -11.95
C VAL A 24 -6.54 10.07 -11.73
N SER A 25 -5.44 10.51 -11.16
CA SER A 25 -4.47 9.59 -10.56
C SER A 25 -5.24 8.86 -9.47
N LEU A 26 -5.68 7.63 -9.78
CA LEU A 26 -6.11 6.69 -8.77
C LEU A 26 -4.88 6.50 -7.87
N ALA A 27 -4.81 7.27 -6.80
CA ALA A 27 -3.88 7.02 -5.73
C ALA A 27 -4.28 5.67 -5.14
N LEU A 28 -3.70 4.60 -5.69
CA LEU A 28 -3.88 3.26 -5.17
C LEU A 28 -3.36 3.28 -3.74
N ALA A 29 -4.26 3.13 -2.79
CA ALA A 29 -3.91 3.02 -1.38
C ALA A 29 -3.15 1.72 -1.19
N HIS A 30 -1.84 1.85 -1.16
CA HIS A 30 -0.95 0.72 -0.90
C HIS A 30 -0.85 0.46 0.60
N ILE A 31 -0.81 -0.81 0.97
CA ILE A 31 -0.33 -1.19 2.30
C ILE A 31 1.09 -0.64 2.44
N ARG A 32 1.38 0.00 3.56
CA ARG A 32 2.69 0.60 3.85
C ARG A 32 3.21 0.09 5.19
N ILE A 33 4.54 -0.02 5.26
CA ILE A 33 5.25 -0.33 6.49
C ILE A 33 6.08 0.89 6.90
N TYR A 34 6.06 1.19 8.18
CA TYR A 34 6.89 2.21 8.80
C TYR A 34 7.69 1.59 9.97
N PRO A 35 8.93 2.03 10.16
CA PRO A 35 9.68 2.97 9.34
C PRO A 35 10.08 2.36 7.97
N THR A 36 10.32 3.23 6.99
CA THR A 36 10.85 2.83 5.67
C THR A 36 12.35 2.57 5.69
N ASP A 37 13.02 3.05 6.73
CA ASP A 37 14.44 2.87 6.98
C ASP A 37 14.65 2.43 8.44
N SER A 38 15.56 1.47 8.66
CA SER A 38 15.95 1.00 9.97
C SER A 38 17.42 0.57 9.95
N ALA A 39 17.93 0.03 11.05
CA ALA A 39 19.32 -0.39 11.13
C ALA A 39 19.43 -1.90 11.33
N TYR A 40 20.54 -2.48 10.86
CA TYR A 40 20.86 -3.88 11.10
C TYR A 40 20.95 -4.21 12.58
N GLY A 41 20.43 -5.38 12.97
CA GLY A 41 20.54 -5.93 14.33
C GLY A 41 19.74 -5.19 15.40
N THR A 42 19.00 -4.12 15.06
CA THR A 42 18.23 -3.35 16.03
C THR A 42 16.87 -4.00 16.32
N ARG A 43 16.31 -3.62 17.47
CA ARG A 43 14.90 -3.83 17.77
C ARG A 43 14.11 -2.66 17.20
N GLU A 44 13.06 -2.98 16.46
CA GLU A 44 12.25 -1.97 15.75
C GLU A 44 10.76 -2.20 16.01
N LYS A 45 10.01 -1.10 16.12
CA LYS A 45 8.55 -1.14 16.04
C LYS A 45 8.13 -0.88 14.60
N TYR A 46 7.61 -1.89 13.95
CA TYR A 46 7.00 -1.77 12.63
C TYR A 46 5.52 -1.46 12.75
N THR A 47 5.04 -0.55 11.92
CA THR A 47 3.61 -0.21 11.81
C THR A 47 3.15 -0.48 10.39
N MET A 48 2.26 -1.44 10.22
CA MET A 48 1.57 -1.71 8.96
C MET A 48 0.33 -0.83 8.89
N ARG A 49 0.26 0.06 7.90
CA ARG A 49 -0.94 0.84 7.58
C ARG A 49 -1.69 0.19 6.43
N VAL A 50 -2.95 -0.14 6.66
CA VAL A 50 -3.85 -0.77 5.70
C VAL A 50 -5.00 0.19 5.42
N PRO A 51 -4.98 0.91 4.29
CA PRO A 51 -6.11 1.73 3.86
C PRO A 51 -7.13 0.89 3.10
N ASN A 52 -8.37 1.36 3.06
CA ASN A 52 -9.41 0.82 2.21
C ASN A 52 -10.03 1.90 1.33
N GLU A 53 -9.63 1.96 0.06
CA GLU A 53 -10.20 2.90 -0.93
C GLU A 53 -11.33 2.28 -1.76
N LYS A 54 -11.65 1.00 -1.55
CA LYS A 54 -12.77 0.36 -2.23
C LYS A 54 -14.11 0.71 -1.58
N GLN A 55 -15.18 0.53 -2.34
CA GLN A 55 -16.56 0.72 -1.87
C GLN A 55 -17.06 -0.45 -1.02
N VAL A 56 -16.29 -1.51 -0.89
CA VAL A 56 -16.55 -2.70 -0.08
C VAL A 56 -15.55 -2.80 1.04
N ALA A 57 -15.96 -3.36 2.17
CA ALA A 57 -15.08 -3.46 3.34
C ALA A 57 -13.92 -4.45 3.10
N THR A 58 -12.74 -4.13 3.65
CA THR A 58 -11.70 -5.12 3.90
C THR A 58 -12.15 -6.01 5.05
N VAL A 59 -11.94 -7.31 4.95
CA VAL A 59 -12.35 -8.29 5.98
C VAL A 59 -11.19 -9.12 6.52
N ARG A 60 -10.07 -9.16 5.80
CA ARG A 60 -8.89 -9.92 6.22
C ARG A 60 -7.63 -9.36 5.55
N ILE A 61 -6.53 -9.35 6.29
CA ILE A 61 -5.19 -9.06 5.81
C ILE A 61 -4.30 -10.25 6.14
N GLU A 62 -3.56 -10.77 5.17
CA GLU A 62 -2.53 -11.78 5.36
C GLU A 62 -1.16 -11.17 5.10
N GLY A 63 -0.21 -11.41 5.99
CA GLY A 63 1.17 -10.96 5.87
C GLY A 63 2.15 -12.12 5.86
N GLU A 64 3.19 -12.01 5.02
CA GLU A 64 4.43 -12.77 5.10
C GLU A 64 5.55 -11.82 5.50
N PHE A 65 6.29 -12.18 6.54
CA PHE A 65 7.36 -11.35 7.06
C PHE A 65 8.67 -11.58 6.30
N PRO A 66 9.51 -10.53 6.16
CA PRO A 66 10.79 -10.65 5.49
C PRO A 66 11.68 -11.73 6.11
N ALA A 67 12.39 -12.46 5.26
CA ALA A 67 13.38 -13.44 5.72
C ALA A 67 14.44 -12.76 6.61
N GLY A 68 14.80 -13.43 7.72
CA GLY A 68 15.77 -12.93 8.69
C GLY A 68 15.20 -11.94 9.72
N LEU A 69 14.05 -11.35 9.49
CA LEU A 69 13.36 -10.55 10.52
C LEU A 69 12.67 -11.47 11.53
N LYS A 70 12.93 -11.24 12.81
CA LYS A 70 12.27 -11.97 13.89
C LYS A 70 11.17 -11.10 14.50
N VAL A 71 9.93 -11.29 14.08
CA VAL A 71 8.76 -10.63 14.70
C VAL A 71 8.32 -11.45 15.90
N TYR A 72 8.05 -10.80 17.05
CA TYR A 72 7.79 -11.52 18.31
C TYR A 72 6.62 -10.99 19.13
N ASP A 73 6.24 -9.70 18.96
CA ASP A 73 5.07 -9.11 19.64
C ASP A 73 4.21 -8.31 18.66
N PHE A 74 2.92 -8.25 18.97
CA PHE A 74 1.92 -7.59 18.14
C PHE A 74 1.04 -6.69 18.99
N GLU A 75 0.77 -5.50 18.48
CA GLU A 75 -0.15 -4.56 19.12
C GLU A 75 -1.56 -5.16 19.14
N PHE A 76 -2.21 -5.14 20.31
CA PHE A 76 -3.61 -5.50 20.41
C PHE A 76 -4.47 -4.49 19.64
N LYS A 77 -5.31 -5.01 18.73
CA LYS A 77 -6.20 -4.18 17.92
C LYS A 77 -7.66 -4.61 18.15
N PRO A 78 -8.46 -3.78 18.85
CA PRO A 78 -9.88 -4.06 19.04
C PRO A 78 -10.60 -4.29 17.71
N GLY A 79 -11.50 -5.29 17.67
CA GLY A 79 -12.25 -5.63 16.45
C GLY A 79 -11.50 -6.52 15.45
N PHE A 80 -10.25 -6.90 15.76
CA PHE A 80 -9.46 -7.80 14.93
C PHE A 80 -9.02 -9.04 15.71
N LYS A 81 -9.20 -10.20 15.08
CA LYS A 81 -8.59 -11.46 15.50
C LYS A 81 -7.23 -11.58 14.83
N LEU A 82 -6.23 -12.04 15.57
CA LEU A 82 -4.88 -12.28 15.09
C LEU A 82 -4.55 -13.78 15.15
N ASP A 83 -4.15 -14.35 14.02
CA ASP A 83 -3.66 -15.70 13.88
C ASP A 83 -2.23 -15.68 13.32
N PHE A 84 -1.36 -16.62 13.71
CA PHE A 84 0.04 -16.65 13.29
C PHE A 84 0.31 -17.74 12.25
N LYS A 85 1.14 -17.41 11.26
CA LYS A 85 1.80 -18.37 10.36
C LYS A 85 3.17 -18.71 10.95
N LYS A 86 3.45 -20.00 11.14
CA LYS A 86 4.72 -20.47 11.73
C LYS A 86 5.43 -21.39 10.75
N ASP A 87 6.77 -21.35 10.79
CA ASP A 87 7.61 -22.33 10.11
C ASP A 87 7.72 -23.66 10.92
N ASP A 88 8.42 -24.64 10.34
CA ASP A 88 8.61 -25.96 10.96
C ASP A 88 9.39 -25.91 12.30
N LYS A 89 10.07 -24.80 12.56
CA LYS A 89 10.81 -24.54 13.82
C LYS A 89 9.98 -23.77 14.84
N GLY A 90 8.72 -23.42 14.51
CA GLY A 90 7.82 -22.67 15.36
C GLY A 90 8.03 -21.14 15.34
N ASN A 91 8.91 -20.62 14.49
CA ASN A 91 9.09 -19.18 14.34
C ASN A 91 7.89 -18.55 13.64
N ILE A 92 7.48 -17.36 14.06
CA ILE A 92 6.43 -16.60 13.40
C ILE A 92 7.01 -16.00 12.11
N VAL A 93 6.50 -16.46 10.96
CA VAL A 93 6.92 -16.03 9.61
C VAL A 93 5.84 -15.22 8.91
N GLY A 94 4.70 -15.04 9.54
CA GLY A 94 3.60 -14.26 9.02
C GLY A 94 2.44 -14.18 10.01
N ALA A 95 1.42 -13.41 9.66
CA ALA A 95 0.22 -13.27 10.47
C ALA A 95 -1.00 -13.01 9.60
N VAL A 96 -2.17 -13.28 10.19
CA VAL A 96 -3.47 -13.02 9.58
C VAL A 96 -4.29 -12.18 10.56
N TRP A 97 -4.71 -11.01 10.11
CA TRP A 97 -5.63 -10.14 10.84
C TRP A 97 -7.02 -10.26 10.20
N THR A 98 -7.98 -10.74 10.95
CA THR A 98 -9.37 -10.88 10.52
C THR A 98 -10.24 -9.87 11.26
N GLY A 99 -10.84 -8.96 10.53
CA GLY A 99 -11.66 -7.86 11.05
C GLY A 99 -12.09 -6.92 9.94
N LYS A 100 -12.89 -5.91 10.24
CA LYS A 100 -13.51 -5.05 9.23
C LYS A 100 -12.85 -3.67 9.20
N ILE A 101 -12.43 -3.24 7.98
CA ILE A 101 -12.08 -1.85 7.67
C ILE A 101 -13.13 -1.35 6.67
N ALA A 102 -13.94 -0.39 7.06
CA ALA A 102 -14.98 0.16 6.20
C ALA A 102 -14.39 0.95 5.02
N PRO A 103 -15.15 1.22 3.95
CA PRO A 103 -14.72 2.10 2.88
C PRO A 103 -14.20 3.45 3.40
N TYR A 104 -13.09 3.92 2.81
CA TYR A 104 -12.42 5.19 3.15
C TYR A 104 -11.81 5.26 4.55
N GLU A 105 -11.75 4.16 5.28
CA GLU A 105 -11.03 4.05 6.54
C GLU A 105 -9.65 3.43 6.34
N PHE A 106 -8.78 3.61 7.32
CA PHE A 106 -7.53 2.86 7.43
C PHE A 106 -7.33 2.36 8.85
N VAL A 107 -6.58 1.28 9.00
CA VAL A 107 -6.16 0.75 10.30
C VAL A 107 -4.65 0.58 10.31
N GLU A 108 -4.05 0.82 11.48
CA GLU A 108 -2.63 0.54 11.72
C GLU A 108 -2.47 -0.65 12.67
N PHE A 109 -1.51 -1.53 12.35
CA PHE A 109 -1.16 -2.69 13.14
C PHE A 109 0.33 -2.60 13.52
N GLY A 110 0.60 -2.52 14.82
CA GLY A 110 1.97 -2.49 15.34
C GLY A 110 2.55 -3.89 15.52
N MET A 111 3.84 -4.02 15.24
CA MET A 111 4.61 -5.25 15.41
C MET A 111 5.99 -4.90 15.98
N LEU A 112 6.50 -5.70 16.90
CA LEU A 112 7.88 -5.58 17.38
C LEU A 112 8.75 -6.65 16.72
N GLY A 113 9.88 -6.24 16.17
CA GLY A 113 10.80 -7.12 15.48
C GLY A 113 12.27 -6.87 15.85
N ILE A 114 13.10 -7.88 15.56
CA ILE A 114 14.56 -7.77 15.62
C ILE A 114 15.06 -7.92 14.17
N ASN A 115 15.75 -6.91 13.67
CA ASN A 115 16.30 -6.90 12.35
C ASN A 115 17.46 -7.90 12.21
N PRO A 116 17.65 -8.49 11.00
CA PRO A 116 18.84 -9.28 10.73
C PRO A 116 20.11 -8.42 10.90
N LYS A 117 21.24 -9.07 11.20
CA LYS A 117 22.52 -8.40 11.37
C LYS A 117 23.17 -8.03 10.03
N GLU A 118 22.75 -8.66 8.96
CA GLU A 118 23.25 -8.49 7.59
C GLU A 118 22.20 -8.89 6.57
N GLY A 119 22.41 -8.61 5.31
CA GLY A 119 21.52 -8.98 4.21
C GLY A 119 21.04 -7.79 3.39
N GLY A 120 19.97 -8.02 2.64
CA GLY A 120 19.31 -6.98 1.83
C GLY A 120 18.20 -6.25 2.59
N PRO A 121 17.41 -5.43 1.87
CA PRO A 121 16.25 -4.77 2.45
C PRO A 121 15.19 -5.78 2.89
N LEU A 122 14.38 -5.40 3.86
CA LEU A 122 13.23 -6.17 4.29
C LEU A 122 12.09 -5.98 3.30
N VAL A 123 11.76 -7.03 2.56
CA VAL A 123 10.64 -7.04 1.61
C VAL A 123 9.44 -7.70 2.27
N TRP A 124 8.39 -6.92 2.48
CA TRP A 124 7.14 -7.37 3.08
C TRP A 124 6.16 -7.79 2.00
N LYS A 125 5.35 -8.80 2.28
CA LYS A 125 4.29 -9.22 1.35
C LYS A 125 2.97 -9.26 2.07
N PHE A 126 1.94 -8.67 1.45
CA PHE A 126 0.61 -8.64 2.02
C PHE A 126 -0.45 -8.96 0.99
N VAL A 127 -1.53 -9.57 1.45
CA VAL A 127 -2.75 -9.79 0.66
C VAL A 127 -3.92 -9.21 1.46
N GLN A 128 -4.66 -8.31 0.84
CA GLN A 128 -5.86 -7.69 1.40
C GLN A 128 -7.09 -8.29 0.75
N PHE A 129 -7.99 -8.84 1.56
CA PHE A 129 -9.23 -9.49 1.12
C PHE A 129 -10.43 -8.62 1.44
N TYR A 130 -11.37 -8.59 0.53
CA TYR A 130 -12.56 -7.77 0.61
C TYR A 130 -13.83 -8.60 0.77
N GLU A 131 -14.90 -7.98 1.27
CA GLU A 131 -16.19 -8.62 1.57
C GLU A 131 -16.87 -9.22 0.32
N ASP A 132 -16.59 -8.68 -0.87
CA ASP A 132 -17.07 -9.17 -2.16
C ASP A 132 -16.29 -10.38 -2.71
N GLY A 133 -15.33 -10.91 -1.95
CA GLY A 133 -14.46 -12.01 -2.34
C GLY A 133 -13.25 -11.61 -3.20
N SER A 134 -13.13 -10.34 -3.58
CA SER A 134 -11.95 -9.84 -4.30
C SER A 134 -10.75 -9.71 -3.36
N LYS A 135 -9.55 -9.64 -3.94
CA LYS A 135 -8.30 -9.43 -3.19
C LYS A 135 -7.33 -8.54 -3.95
N GLU A 136 -6.40 -7.95 -3.22
CA GLU A 136 -5.23 -7.25 -3.76
C GLU A 136 -3.97 -7.81 -3.13
N GLU A 137 -2.99 -8.14 -3.99
CA GLU A 137 -1.74 -8.77 -3.59
C GLU A 137 -0.58 -7.76 -3.73
N PHE A 138 -0.13 -7.22 -2.60
CA PHE A 138 1.01 -6.29 -2.50
C PHE A 138 2.31 -7.11 -2.41
N THR A 139 2.65 -7.78 -3.51
CA THR A 139 3.77 -8.72 -3.62
C THR A 139 4.66 -8.45 -4.84
N GLY A 140 4.32 -7.42 -5.62
CA GLY A 140 5.01 -7.08 -6.85
C GLY A 140 6.35 -6.36 -6.63
N PRO A 141 7.16 -6.24 -7.68
CA PRO A 141 8.40 -5.47 -7.64
C PRO A 141 8.11 -3.96 -7.51
N VAL A 142 9.15 -3.19 -7.14
CA VAL A 142 9.08 -1.74 -7.11
C VAL A 142 8.65 -1.20 -8.48
N GLY A 143 7.71 -0.25 -8.48
CA GLY A 143 7.14 0.34 -9.69
C GLY A 143 5.99 -0.44 -10.33
N SER A 144 5.63 -1.62 -9.81
CA SER A 144 4.41 -2.33 -10.23
C SER A 144 3.16 -1.65 -9.66
N ARG A 145 1.99 -2.07 -10.12
CA ARG A 145 0.71 -1.54 -9.63
C ARG A 145 0.50 -1.78 -8.13
N LEU A 146 0.92 -2.94 -7.63
CA LEU A 146 0.82 -3.35 -6.22
C LEU A 146 2.20 -3.83 -5.71
N PRO A 147 3.13 -2.89 -5.45
CA PRO A 147 4.46 -3.27 -5.01
C PRO A 147 4.46 -3.78 -3.57
N SER A 148 5.39 -4.67 -3.28
CA SER A 148 5.74 -5.04 -1.91
C SER A 148 6.23 -3.82 -1.14
N PRO A 149 5.76 -3.55 0.09
CA PRO A 149 6.42 -2.60 0.96
C PRO A 149 7.86 -3.03 1.27
N VAL A 150 8.75 -2.05 1.40
CA VAL A 150 10.18 -2.30 1.66
C VAL A 150 10.64 -1.43 2.82
N THR A 151 11.43 -2.02 3.73
CA THR A 151 12.24 -1.30 4.72
C THR A 151 13.72 -1.46 4.37
N THR A 152 14.40 -0.35 4.14
CA THR A 152 15.84 -0.34 3.88
C THR A 152 16.60 -0.48 5.20
N LEU A 153 17.54 -1.43 5.26
CA LEU A 153 18.42 -1.58 6.42
C LEU A 153 19.77 -0.87 6.15
N LYS A 154 20.20 -0.09 7.12
CA LYS A 154 21.47 0.66 7.09
C LYS A 154 22.39 0.17 8.19
N THR A 155 23.71 0.27 7.97
CA THR A 155 24.69 0.11 9.03
C THR A 155 24.51 1.22 10.06
N ASN A 156 24.62 0.88 11.34
CA ASN A 156 24.78 1.90 12.38
C ASN A 156 26.18 2.49 12.19
N GLU A 157 26.29 3.61 11.48
CA GLU A 157 27.52 4.38 11.55
C GLU A 157 27.62 5.01 12.93
N PRO A 158 28.79 4.92 13.58
CA PRO A 158 29.01 5.52 14.90
C PRO A 158 29.00 7.05 14.85
#